data_7ea092faca83eedcabc12e8cd374281b
#
_entry.id   7ea092faca83eedcabc12e8cd374281b
#
_cell.length_a   1.000
_cell.length_b   1.000
_cell.length_c   1.000
_cell.angle_alpha   90.00
_cell.angle_beta   90.00
_cell.angle_gamma   90.00
#
_symmetry.space_group_name_H-M   'P 1'
#
loop_
_entity.id
_entity.type
_entity.pdbx_description
1 polymer ?
#
loop_
_entity_poly.entity_id
_entity_poly.type
_entity_poly.pdbx_seq_one_letter_code
_entity_poly.pdbx_strand_id
1 'polypeptide(L)'
;MQATAPQHSITWFEIPVTDLARAQTFYEALLGAPLRREILGPEELAVFPTSGGEASIKGCLHLSSERTAPSSQGTRVYLDVSPSMDAALSRAVAAGGRITTPKVALPPGMGFFARIHDCEGNVVGLHAMG
;
A
#
# COMPACT_ATOMS: atom_id res chain seq x y z
N MET A 1 -3.82 -22.83 29.58
CA MET A 1 -4.49 -22.83 28.28
C MET A 1 -3.62 -22.14 27.25
N GLN A 2 -3.49 -22.73 26.11
CA GLN A 2 -2.65 -22.22 25.05
C GLN A 2 -3.52 -21.53 24.01
N ALA A 3 -3.22 -20.27 23.73
CA ALA A 3 -3.94 -19.53 22.70
C ALA A 3 -3.51 -19.99 21.30
N THR A 4 -4.46 -20.13 20.41
CA THR A 4 -4.18 -20.41 19.00
C THR A 4 -3.90 -19.10 18.28
N ALA A 5 -2.79 -19.04 17.56
CA ALA A 5 -2.46 -17.86 16.76
C ALA A 5 -3.51 -17.66 15.65
N PRO A 6 -3.87 -16.43 15.31
CA PRO A 6 -4.73 -16.18 14.18
C PRO A 6 -4.05 -16.57 12.87
N GLN A 7 -4.83 -16.81 11.81
CA GLN A 7 -4.30 -17.17 10.50
C GLN A 7 -3.40 -16.06 9.94
N HIS A 8 -3.78 -14.80 10.16
CA HIS A 8 -3.02 -13.63 9.71
C HIS A 8 -2.82 -12.69 10.86
N SER A 9 -1.66 -12.06 10.94
CA SER A 9 -1.36 -11.10 12.00
C SER A 9 -2.15 -9.80 11.88
N ILE A 10 -2.58 -9.47 10.67
CA ILE A 10 -3.38 -8.25 10.41
C ILE A 10 -4.66 -8.63 9.69
N THR A 11 -5.66 -7.76 9.76
CA THR A 11 -6.93 -7.94 9.06
C THR A 11 -7.25 -6.80 8.11
N TRP A 12 -6.67 -5.62 8.35
CA TRP A 12 -6.96 -4.41 7.60
C TRP A 12 -5.82 -3.42 7.81
N PHE A 13 -5.55 -2.59 6.82
CA PHE A 13 -4.61 -1.49 6.99
C PHE A 13 -5.16 -0.20 6.37
N GLU A 14 -4.66 0.94 6.87
CA GLU A 14 -5.06 2.25 6.35
C GLU A 14 -3.82 3.10 6.14
N ILE A 15 -3.77 3.77 4.99
CA ILE A 15 -2.73 4.74 4.67
C ILE A 15 -3.40 6.11 4.69
N PRO A 16 -3.01 7.02 5.61
CA PRO A 16 -3.64 8.31 5.71
C PRO A 16 -3.29 9.19 4.52
N VAL A 17 -4.28 9.94 4.03
CA VAL A 17 -4.08 10.87 2.92
C VAL A 17 -4.78 12.18 3.22
N THR A 18 -4.34 13.26 2.58
CA THR A 18 -4.99 14.57 2.67
C THR A 18 -5.76 14.91 1.39
N ASP A 19 -5.43 14.27 0.28
CA ASP A 19 -6.11 14.44 -1.00
C ASP A 19 -6.37 13.06 -1.57
N LEU A 20 -7.58 12.55 -1.37
CA LEU A 20 -7.91 11.18 -1.73
C LEU A 20 -7.84 10.95 -3.24
N ALA A 21 -8.30 11.91 -4.04
CA ALA A 21 -8.29 11.75 -5.50
C ALA A 21 -6.86 11.67 -6.04
N ARG A 22 -5.97 12.53 -5.54
CA ARG A 22 -4.56 12.53 -5.93
C ARG A 22 -3.89 11.23 -5.51
N ALA A 23 -4.10 10.82 -4.28
CA ALA A 23 -3.51 9.59 -3.75
C ALA A 23 -4.03 8.35 -4.50
N GLN A 24 -5.33 8.33 -4.82
CA GLN A 24 -5.90 7.23 -5.60
C GLN A 24 -5.24 7.13 -6.97
N THR A 25 -5.08 8.26 -7.66
CA THR A 25 -4.42 8.28 -8.97
C THR A 25 -3.00 7.74 -8.87
N PHE A 26 -2.25 8.14 -7.83
CA PHE A 26 -0.89 7.66 -7.61
C PHE A 26 -0.86 6.13 -7.44
N TYR A 27 -1.69 5.61 -6.54
CA TYR A 27 -1.67 4.17 -6.23
C TYR A 27 -2.22 3.31 -7.35
N GLU A 28 -3.21 3.81 -8.09
CA GLU A 28 -3.69 3.10 -9.29
C GLU A 28 -2.59 2.99 -10.34
N ALA A 29 -1.80 4.04 -10.52
CA ALA A 29 -0.65 4.00 -11.41
C ALA A 29 0.42 3.03 -10.91
N LEU A 30 0.74 3.09 -9.62
CA LEU A 30 1.74 2.21 -9.00
C LEU A 30 1.36 0.73 -9.18
N LEU A 31 0.10 0.39 -8.88
CA LEU A 31 -0.35 -0.99 -8.88
C LEU A 31 -0.79 -1.49 -10.26
N GLY A 32 -1.09 -0.57 -11.16
CA GLY A 32 -1.66 -0.93 -12.47
C GLY A 32 -3.08 -1.47 -12.37
N ALA A 33 -3.84 -1.07 -11.34
CA ALA A 33 -5.19 -1.55 -11.08
C ALA A 33 -6.02 -0.49 -10.37
N PRO A 34 -7.35 -0.47 -10.58
CA PRO A 34 -8.20 0.54 -9.96
C PRO A 34 -8.44 0.25 -8.48
N LEU A 35 -8.58 1.33 -7.70
CA LEU A 35 -9.07 1.27 -6.34
C LEU A 35 -10.58 1.55 -6.34
N ARG A 36 -11.28 1.07 -5.31
CA ARG A 36 -12.72 1.26 -5.20
C ARG A 36 -13.05 2.29 -4.12
N ARG A 37 -13.80 3.33 -4.51
CA ARG A 37 -14.26 4.35 -3.55
C ARG A 37 -15.38 3.80 -2.67
N GLU A 38 -15.28 4.11 -1.38
CA GLU A 38 -16.28 3.79 -0.37
C GLU A 38 -16.48 5.01 0.52
N ILE A 39 -17.72 5.24 0.94
CA ILE A 39 -18.04 6.28 1.93
C ILE A 39 -18.72 5.61 3.10
N LEU A 40 -18.14 5.75 4.29
CA LEU A 40 -18.64 5.18 5.52
C LEU A 40 -18.85 6.32 6.52
N GLY A 41 -20.08 6.87 6.57
CA GLY A 41 -20.36 8.04 7.39
C GLY A 41 -19.53 9.24 6.94
N PRO A 42 -18.75 9.86 7.84
CA PRO A 42 -17.89 10.98 7.46
C PRO A 42 -16.57 10.56 6.82
N GLU A 43 -16.30 9.26 6.74
CA GLU A 43 -15.01 8.75 6.23
C GLU A 43 -15.09 8.43 4.75
N GLU A 44 -14.06 8.83 3.99
CA GLU A 44 -13.92 8.51 2.58
C GLU A 44 -12.71 7.60 2.40
N LEU A 45 -12.93 6.48 1.72
CA LEU A 45 -11.91 5.46 1.52
C LEU A 45 -11.71 5.17 0.05
N ALA A 46 -10.48 4.77 -0.32
CA ALA A 46 -10.22 4.13 -1.60
C ALA A 46 -9.59 2.77 -1.28
N VAL A 47 -10.33 1.70 -1.54
CA VAL A 47 -9.96 0.35 -1.15
C VAL A 47 -9.06 -0.29 -2.21
N PHE A 48 -7.95 -0.86 -1.76
CA PHE A 48 -6.99 -1.52 -2.65
C PHE A 48 -7.59 -2.78 -3.26
N PRO A 49 -7.28 -3.07 -4.53
CA PRO A 49 -7.79 -4.27 -5.18
C PRO A 49 -7.09 -5.53 -4.67
N THR A 50 -7.84 -6.61 -4.57
CA THR A 50 -7.30 -7.95 -4.33
C THR A 50 -8.01 -8.94 -5.22
N SER A 51 -7.35 -10.03 -5.57
CA SER A 51 -7.95 -11.11 -6.36
C SER A 51 -8.37 -12.31 -5.52
N GLY A 52 -8.06 -12.28 -4.22
CA GLY A 52 -8.24 -13.45 -3.36
C GLY A 52 -9.60 -13.61 -2.72
N GLY A 53 -10.57 -12.76 -3.05
CA GLY A 53 -11.91 -12.85 -2.47
C GLY A 53 -11.95 -12.43 -1.00
N GLU A 54 -12.92 -12.96 -0.26
CA GLU A 54 -13.16 -12.52 1.13
C GLU A 54 -12.01 -12.87 2.08
N ALA A 55 -11.25 -13.92 1.78
CA ALA A 55 -10.11 -14.31 2.61
C ALA A 55 -8.91 -13.38 2.46
N SER A 56 -8.92 -12.50 1.46
CA SER A 56 -7.82 -11.56 1.24
C SER A 56 -7.78 -10.52 2.35
N ILE A 57 -6.56 -10.19 2.78
CA ILE A 57 -6.36 -9.03 3.65
C ILE A 57 -6.45 -7.79 2.77
N LYS A 58 -7.29 -6.85 3.17
CA LYS A 58 -7.54 -5.63 2.42
C LYS A 58 -7.09 -4.41 3.20
N GLY A 59 -7.01 -3.29 2.52
CA GLY A 59 -6.71 -2.01 3.12
C GLY A 59 -7.17 -0.89 2.23
N CYS A 60 -6.93 0.34 2.67
CA CYS A 60 -7.41 1.51 1.94
C CYS A 60 -6.49 2.72 2.09
N LEU A 61 -6.67 3.66 1.18
CA LEU A 61 -6.31 5.05 1.41
C LEU A 61 -7.44 5.68 2.21
N HIS A 62 -7.13 6.42 3.24
CA HIS A 62 -8.14 6.92 4.17
C HIS A 62 -8.05 8.43 4.36
N LEU A 63 -9.09 9.12 3.93
CA LEU A 63 -9.27 10.53 4.22
C LEU A 63 -10.17 10.61 5.45
N SER A 64 -9.55 10.70 6.63
CA SER A 64 -10.25 10.64 7.90
C SER A 64 -10.79 12.00 8.31
N SER A 65 -12.01 12.00 8.88
CA SER A 65 -12.56 13.19 9.53
C SER A 65 -11.71 13.62 10.74
N GLU A 66 -10.97 12.69 11.34
CA GLU A 66 -10.07 12.98 12.45
C GLU A 66 -8.72 13.53 11.99
N ARG A 67 -8.50 13.59 10.68
CA ARG A 67 -7.32 14.17 10.05
C ARG A 67 -6.00 13.55 10.49
N THR A 68 -5.95 12.23 10.48
CA THR A 68 -4.67 11.54 10.63
C THR A 68 -3.75 11.95 9.48
N ALA A 69 -2.60 12.53 9.81
CA ALA A 69 -1.71 13.07 8.80
C ALA A 69 -0.83 11.98 8.16
N PRO A 70 -0.53 12.10 6.86
CA PRO A 70 0.53 11.30 6.25
C PRO A 70 1.85 11.51 6.96
N SER A 71 2.69 10.47 7.01
CA SER A 71 3.95 10.53 7.73
C SER A 71 4.97 9.57 7.16
N SER A 72 6.25 9.97 7.20
CA SER A 72 7.37 9.08 6.89
C SER A 72 7.82 8.29 8.12
N GLN A 73 7.22 8.53 9.28
CA GLN A 73 7.69 8.04 10.57
C GLN A 73 6.81 6.95 11.18
N GLY A 74 5.64 6.70 10.63
CA GLY A 74 4.68 5.75 11.20
C GLY A 74 4.98 4.30 10.85
N THR A 75 4.02 3.44 11.20
CA THR A 75 4.03 2.05 10.80
C THR A 75 4.13 1.92 9.29
N ARG A 76 4.89 0.94 8.82
CA ARG A 76 5.10 0.74 7.39
C ARG A 76 4.36 -0.51 6.94
N VAL A 77 3.60 -0.38 5.84
CA VAL A 77 2.99 -1.52 5.19
C VAL A 77 3.77 -1.83 3.90
N TYR A 78 3.77 -3.10 3.51
CA TYR A 78 4.38 -3.53 2.26
C TYR A 78 3.27 -3.98 1.32
N LEU A 79 3.19 -3.33 0.17
CA LEU A 79 2.20 -3.64 -0.85
C LEU A 79 2.79 -4.66 -1.83
N ASP A 80 1.97 -5.59 -2.25
CA ASP A 80 2.37 -6.58 -3.25
C ASP A 80 2.31 -5.93 -4.63
N VAL A 81 3.46 -5.76 -5.24
CA VAL A 81 3.59 -5.20 -6.60
C VAL A 81 4.07 -6.23 -7.61
N SER A 82 3.93 -7.52 -7.27
CA SER A 82 4.27 -8.58 -8.22
C SER A 82 3.53 -8.39 -9.54
N PRO A 83 4.07 -8.81 -10.67
CA PRO A 83 5.25 -9.68 -10.79
C PRO A 83 6.59 -8.95 -10.87
N SER A 84 6.64 -7.63 -11.07
CA SER A 84 7.90 -6.95 -11.33
C SER A 84 8.11 -5.73 -10.44
N MET A 85 9.14 -5.79 -9.60
CA MET A 85 9.56 -4.64 -8.79
C MET A 85 10.04 -3.49 -9.68
N ASP A 86 10.82 -3.79 -10.70
CA ASP A 86 11.37 -2.74 -11.57
C ASP A 86 10.27 -1.96 -12.28
N ALA A 87 9.25 -2.66 -12.77
CA ALA A 87 8.10 -2.01 -13.41
C ALA A 87 7.32 -1.15 -12.42
N ALA A 88 7.11 -1.66 -11.20
CA ALA A 88 6.39 -0.91 -10.17
C ALA A 88 7.15 0.36 -9.77
N LEU A 89 8.48 0.27 -9.59
CA LEU A 89 9.29 1.43 -9.25
C LEU A 89 9.25 2.49 -10.36
N SER A 90 9.29 2.07 -11.62
CA SER A 90 9.16 3.00 -12.75
C SER A 90 7.81 3.72 -12.73
N ARG A 91 6.73 2.98 -12.45
CA ARG A 91 5.39 3.58 -12.38
C ARG A 91 5.28 4.53 -11.17
N ALA A 92 5.89 4.19 -10.04
CA ALA A 92 5.88 5.04 -8.86
C ALA A 92 6.54 6.39 -9.15
N VAL A 93 7.70 6.39 -9.77
CA VAL A 93 8.44 7.61 -10.09
C VAL A 93 7.65 8.45 -11.11
N ALA A 94 7.11 7.81 -12.15
CA ALA A 94 6.32 8.51 -13.16
C ALA A 94 5.05 9.16 -12.57
N ALA A 95 4.51 8.57 -11.50
CA ALA A 95 3.29 9.07 -10.85
C ALA A 95 3.58 10.11 -9.75
N GLY A 96 4.83 10.49 -9.54
CA GLY A 96 5.20 11.53 -8.59
C GLY A 96 5.76 11.03 -7.26
N GLY A 97 6.02 9.73 -7.14
CA GLY A 97 6.67 9.16 -5.97
C GLY A 97 8.19 9.25 -6.07
N ARG A 98 8.85 8.85 -4.99
CA ARG A 98 10.31 8.88 -4.91
C ARG A 98 10.80 7.60 -4.26
N ILE A 99 11.82 6.98 -4.85
CA ILE A 99 12.43 5.78 -4.28
C ILE A 99 13.32 6.17 -3.11
N THR A 100 13.06 5.59 -1.93
CA THR A 100 13.87 5.81 -0.73
C THR A 100 14.79 4.64 -0.44
N THR A 101 14.37 3.42 -0.78
CA THR A 101 15.19 2.23 -0.73
C THR A 101 15.06 1.52 -2.06
N PRO A 102 16.13 1.45 -2.88
CA PRO A 102 16.07 0.74 -4.15
C PRO A 102 15.83 -0.76 -3.94
N LYS A 103 15.54 -1.46 -5.03
CA LYS A 103 15.29 -2.90 -5.04
C LYS A 103 16.38 -3.66 -4.28
N VAL A 104 15.97 -4.45 -3.30
CA VAL A 104 16.85 -5.30 -2.48
C VAL A 104 16.39 -6.74 -2.63
N ALA A 105 17.33 -7.64 -2.93
CA ALA A 105 17.03 -9.07 -2.97
C ALA A 105 16.90 -9.61 -1.55
N LEU A 106 15.84 -10.37 -1.33
CA LEU A 106 15.65 -11.13 -0.11
C LEU A 106 16.32 -12.51 -0.27
N PRO A 107 16.39 -13.33 0.79
CA PRO A 107 16.91 -14.69 0.64
C PRO A 107 16.19 -15.46 -0.46
N PRO A 108 16.83 -16.50 -1.04
CA PRO A 108 16.24 -17.23 -2.16
C PRO A 108 14.81 -17.68 -1.90
N GLY A 109 13.94 -17.44 -2.89
CA GLY A 109 12.52 -17.81 -2.81
C GLY A 109 11.63 -16.78 -2.16
N MET A 110 12.20 -15.68 -1.62
CA MET A 110 11.41 -14.67 -0.91
C MET A 110 11.18 -13.40 -1.72
N GLY A 111 11.79 -13.28 -2.89
CA GLY A 111 11.57 -12.14 -3.77
C GLY A 111 12.42 -10.93 -3.42
N PHE A 112 11.84 -9.75 -3.61
CA PHE A 112 12.53 -8.47 -3.48
C PHE A 112 11.66 -7.47 -2.72
N PHE A 113 12.31 -6.49 -2.09
CA PHE A 113 11.57 -5.36 -1.52
C PHE A 113 12.21 -4.04 -1.95
N ALA A 114 11.44 -2.98 -1.81
CA ALA A 114 11.87 -1.61 -1.98
C ALA A 114 11.01 -0.72 -1.10
N ARG A 115 11.37 0.55 -1.00
CA ARG A 115 10.56 1.54 -0.26
C ARG A 115 10.48 2.81 -1.07
N ILE A 116 9.32 3.47 -0.97
CA ILE A 116 9.08 4.72 -1.70
C ILE A 116 8.39 5.72 -0.79
N HIS A 117 8.58 7.01 -1.08
CA HIS A 117 7.64 8.04 -0.67
C HIS A 117 6.51 8.07 -1.68
N ASP A 118 5.27 8.02 -1.20
CA ASP A 118 4.12 8.24 -2.06
C ASP A 118 3.93 9.74 -2.32
N CYS A 119 2.89 10.11 -3.06
CA CYS A 119 2.62 11.52 -3.38
C CYS A 119 2.15 12.34 -2.17
N GLU A 120 1.86 11.69 -1.05
CA GLU A 120 1.38 12.34 0.17
C GLU A 120 2.46 12.45 1.25
N GLY A 121 3.63 11.85 1.02
CA GLY A 121 4.72 11.86 1.98
C GLY A 121 4.76 10.66 2.92
N ASN A 122 3.86 9.68 2.73
CA ASN A 122 3.97 8.41 3.44
C ASN A 122 5.14 7.61 2.86
N VAL A 123 5.84 6.87 3.73
CA VAL A 123 6.79 5.86 3.26
C VAL A 123 6.09 4.50 3.28
N VAL A 124 5.99 3.89 2.12
CA VAL A 124 5.43 2.55 2.00
C VAL A 124 6.46 1.59 1.45
N GLY A 125 6.35 0.34 1.87
CA GLY A 125 7.17 -0.73 1.33
C GLY A 125 6.48 -1.38 0.12
N LEU A 126 7.31 -1.96 -0.74
CA LEU A 126 6.85 -2.72 -1.89
C LEU A 126 7.51 -4.09 -1.83
N HIS A 127 6.78 -5.11 -2.21
CA HIS A 127 7.31 -6.47 -2.31
C HIS A 127 6.85 -7.10 -3.61
N ALA A 128 7.74 -7.84 -4.25
CA ALA A 128 7.44 -8.59 -5.46
C ALA A 128 8.31 -9.83 -5.54
N MET A 129 7.83 -10.85 -6.22
CA MET A 129 8.62 -12.07 -6.42
C MET A 129 9.61 -11.92 -7.58
N GLY A 130 9.44 -10.92 -8.42
CA GLY A 130 10.36 -10.65 -9.54
C GLY A 130 10.87 -9.22 -9.60
#